data_0de4288c4a36f46c8c192a077e1f5d22
#
_entry.id   0de4288c4a36f46c8c192a077e1f5d22
#
_cell.length_a   1.000
_cell.length_b   1.000
_cell.length_c   1.000
_cell.angle_alpha   90.00
_cell.angle_beta   90.00
_cell.angle_gamma   90.00
#
_symmetry.space_group_name_H-M   'P 1'
#
loop_
_entity.id
_entity.type
_entity.pdbx_description
1 polymer ?
#
loop_
_entity_poly.entity_id
_entity_poly.type
_entity_poly.pdbx_seq_one_letter_code
_entity_poly.pdbx_strand_id
1 'polypeptide(L)'
;MLKEKMVYYYQTLNKNCAEAAVLAANDVYQLNLDEKAIKLFLGFGGGNGCGGTCGVLSGALAVLSHLYGDKPQAEFRPLCAEFVKEFEAKMGSTECSVLAARYKTPETRCTGAVALAGEVLDAFIAKQNGEVPASDEECTLAPEDIKRVKGMGFLQHKGTNKFNGRIITRNGRITADETRAIADAAAKYGDGHIMLTTRLTIEVSGIDYNDIDAFQAEVAKAGLETGGTGSKVRPVVSCKGTTCQYGLYDTYALTDEIHNRFYKNYHNVSLPHKFKIAAGGCPNNCVKPNLNDLGIVGARRPIYNADLCRGCKKCKIETTCPIKITKVVDGKLVLDETKCNNCGRCVTKCPFHCIDESEYGWKIYVGGRWGKNVAHGRMLSKFFTDKEDLMNTIEKTILFFRSEGIPGERLSDTIERIGFEKAEAMILSNELLERKAEILGLTVVGGATC
;
A
#
# COMPACT_ATOMS: atom_id res chain seq x y z
N MET A 1 -7.27 26.80 -1.30
CA MET A 1 -6.54 27.76 -0.41
C MET A 1 -5.86 28.91 -1.19
N LEU A 2 -5.16 28.63 -2.28
CA LEU A 2 -4.47 29.67 -3.07
C LEU A 2 -5.45 30.64 -3.73
N LYS A 3 -6.52 30.14 -4.36
CA LYS A 3 -7.60 30.92 -4.98
C LYS A 3 -8.17 32.01 -4.07
N GLU A 4 -8.59 31.64 -2.86
CA GLU A 4 -9.20 32.57 -1.90
C GLU A 4 -8.21 33.68 -1.48
N LYS A 5 -6.95 33.31 -1.29
CA LYS A 5 -5.87 34.25 -0.96
C LYS A 5 -5.58 35.20 -2.14
N MET A 6 -5.53 34.68 -3.37
CA MET A 6 -5.33 35.52 -4.56
C MET A 6 -6.46 36.54 -4.71
N VAL A 7 -7.72 36.11 -4.54
CA VAL A 7 -8.89 37.01 -4.57
C VAL A 7 -8.81 38.04 -3.45
N TYR A 8 -8.41 37.67 -2.24
CA TYR A 8 -8.25 38.55 -1.10
C TYR A 8 -7.21 39.65 -1.40
N TYR A 9 -6.03 39.28 -1.87
CA TYR A 9 -4.99 40.27 -2.24
C TYR A 9 -5.44 41.19 -3.36
N TYR A 10 -6.14 40.66 -4.36
CA TYR A 10 -6.60 41.40 -5.53
C TYR A 10 -7.74 42.37 -5.20
N GLN A 11 -8.78 41.93 -4.53
CA GLN A 11 -9.97 42.71 -4.22
C GLN A 11 -9.83 43.56 -2.96
N THR A 12 -9.43 42.91 -1.84
CA THR A 12 -9.45 43.58 -0.53
C THR A 12 -8.24 44.47 -0.31
N LEU A 13 -7.07 44.00 -0.72
CA LEU A 13 -5.82 44.76 -0.56
C LEU A 13 -5.43 45.53 -1.84
N ASN A 14 -6.30 45.53 -2.85
CA ASN A 14 -6.18 46.31 -4.09
C ASN A 14 -4.84 46.10 -4.81
N LYS A 15 -4.26 44.92 -4.72
CA LYS A 15 -3.05 44.55 -5.46
C LYS A 15 -3.35 44.32 -6.93
N ASN A 16 -2.35 44.45 -7.82
CA ASN A 16 -2.53 44.02 -9.19
C ASN A 16 -2.56 42.48 -9.32
N CYS A 17 -2.92 41.95 -10.50
CA CYS A 17 -3.11 40.54 -10.71
C CYS A 17 -1.81 39.69 -10.56
N ALA A 18 -0.64 40.23 -10.91
CA ALA A 18 0.64 39.58 -10.74
C ALA A 18 1.08 39.58 -9.26
N GLU A 19 0.98 40.76 -8.59
CA GLU A 19 1.26 40.83 -7.14
C GLU A 19 0.36 39.91 -6.33
N ALA A 20 -0.94 39.81 -6.66
CA ALA A 20 -1.89 38.96 -5.97
C ALA A 20 -1.53 37.49 -6.05
N ALA A 21 -1.05 37.03 -7.22
CA ALA A 21 -0.58 35.66 -7.41
C ALA A 21 0.65 35.34 -6.53
N VAL A 22 1.65 36.24 -6.55
CA VAL A 22 2.90 36.04 -5.81
C VAL A 22 2.70 36.16 -4.30
N LEU A 23 1.91 37.16 -3.82
CA LEU A 23 1.61 37.33 -2.42
C LEU A 23 0.82 36.15 -1.83
N ALA A 24 -0.19 35.68 -2.57
CA ALA A 24 -0.97 34.52 -2.15
C ALA A 24 -0.13 33.25 -2.07
N ALA A 25 0.73 33.02 -3.07
CA ALA A 25 1.64 31.89 -3.07
C ALA A 25 2.70 32.00 -1.97
N ASN A 26 3.20 33.20 -1.67
CA ASN A 26 4.12 33.44 -0.58
C ASN A 26 3.52 33.00 0.77
N ASP A 27 2.23 33.29 1.00
CA ASP A 27 1.51 32.88 2.21
C ASP A 27 1.23 31.36 2.24
N VAL A 28 0.78 30.81 1.12
CA VAL A 28 0.30 29.41 1.09
C VAL A 28 1.46 28.43 1.07
N TYR A 29 2.50 28.72 0.30
CA TYR A 29 3.66 27.84 0.13
C TYR A 29 4.90 28.29 0.92
N GLN A 30 4.78 29.32 1.76
CA GLN A 30 5.85 29.84 2.63
C GLN A 30 7.15 30.13 1.86
N LEU A 31 7.02 30.87 0.73
CA LEU A 31 8.15 31.13 -0.16
C LEU A 31 9.19 32.08 0.46
N ASN A 32 8.87 32.76 1.55
CA ASN A 32 9.74 33.69 2.27
C ASN A 32 10.27 34.84 1.41
N LEU A 33 9.46 35.31 0.44
CA LEU A 33 9.78 36.45 -0.39
C LEU A 33 9.66 37.75 0.42
N ASP A 34 10.67 38.58 0.34
CA ASP A 34 10.67 39.91 0.95
C ASP A 34 9.84 40.94 0.15
N GLU A 35 9.59 42.09 0.76
CA GLU A 35 8.81 43.16 0.14
C GLU A 35 9.46 43.72 -1.15
N LYS A 36 10.79 43.64 -1.28
CA LYS A 36 11.50 44.10 -2.46
C LYS A 36 11.28 43.19 -3.68
N ALA A 37 11.29 41.85 -3.38
CA ALA A 37 10.98 40.86 -4.43
C ALA A 37 9.54 41.00 -4.92
N ILE A 38 8.58 41.26 -4.06
CA ILE A 38 7.17 41.44 -4.43
C ILE A 38 6.99 42.72 -5.26
N LYS A 39 7.72 43.81 -4.95
CA LYS A 39 7.67 45.05 -5.75
C LYS A 39 8.10 44.90 -7.22
N LEU A 40 8.85 43.85 -7.55
CA LEU A 40 9.22 43.57 -8.94
C LEU A 40 8.00 43.27 -9.83
N PHE A 41 6.85 42.90 -9.24
CA PHE A 41 5.64 42.53 -9.96
C PHE A 41 4.67 43.68 -10.21
N LEU A 42 4.99 44.92 -9.74
CA LEU A 42 4.15 46.09 -9.95
C LEU A 42 3.92 46.39 -11.44
N GLY A 43 4.93 46.19 -12.27
CA GLY A 43 4.85 46.47 -13.70
C GLY A 43 4.07 45.47 -14.54
N PHE A 44 3.73 44.30 -13.99
CA PHE A 44 3.06 43.22 -14.73
C PHE A 44 1.52 43.32 -14.72
N GLY A 45 0.96 44.24 -13.95
CA GLY A 45 -0.48 44.52 -13.92
C GLY A 45 -1.02 44.98 -15.26
N GLY A 46 -2.26 44.57 -15.61
CA GLY A 46 -2.91 45.00 -16.85
C GLY A 46 -2.21 44.55 -18.15
N GLY A 47 -1.54 43.38 -18.09
CA GLY A 47 -0.78 42.87 -19.24
C GLY A 47 0.40 43.78 -19.59
N ASN A 48 1.28 44.01 -18.61
CA ASN A 48 2.42 44.92 -18.69
C ASN A 48 2.00 46.38 -19.00
N GLY A 49 0.79 46.77 -18.55
CA GLY A 49 0.21 48.10 -18.81
C GLY A 49 -0.31 48.31 -20.22
N CYS A 50 -0.18 47.38 -21.14
CA CYS A 50 -0.54 47.52 -22.55
C CYS A 50 -1.50 46.42 -23.09
N GLY A 51 -2.05 45.57 -22.21
CA GLY A 51 -2.98 44.49 -22.61
C GLY A 51 -2.31 43.23 -23.18
N GLY A 52 -0.99 43.14 -23.11
CA GLY A 52 -0.21 41.96 -23.53
C GLY A 52 -0.39 40.75 -22.61
N THR A 53 0.66 40.01 -22.30
CA THR A 53 0.59 38.79 -21.47
C THR A 53 -0.11 39.05 -20.13
N CYS A 54 -1.04 38.17 -19.75
CA CYS A 54 -1.82 38.32 -18.54
C CYS A 54 -0.93 38.38 -17.31
N GLY A 55 -1.09 39.40 -16.46
CA GLY A 55 -0.25 39.57 -15.26
C GLY A 55 -0.37 38.43 -14.25
N VAL A 56 -1.55 37.78 -14.12
CA VAL A 56 -1.65 36.63 -13.25
C VAL A 56 -0.85 35.44 -13.76
N LEU A 57 -0.74 35.27 -15.08
CA LEU A 57 0.15 34.26 -15.69
C LEU A 57 1.62 34.58 -15.39
N SER A 58 2.04 35.83 -15.54
CA SER A 58 3.41 36.26 -15.21
C SER A 58 3.74 36.01 -13.72
N GLY A 59 2.81 36.36 -12.82
CA GLY A 59 2.97 36.09 -11.41
C GLY A 59 3.04 34.59 -11.09
N ALA A 60 2.21 33.78 -11.73
CA ALA A 60 2.22 32.31 -11.55
C ALA A 60 3.53 31.67 -12.03
N LEU A 61 4.06 32.10 -13.18
CA LEU A 61 5.37 31.66 -13.69
C LEU A 61 6.52 32.04 -12.74
N ALA A 62 6.45 33.20 -12.09
CA ALA A 62 7.42 33.57 -11.06
C ALA A 62 7.35 32.68 -9.82
N VAL A 63 6.15 32.32 -9.39
CA VAL A 63 5.95 31.34 -8.32
C VAL A 63 6.59 30.00 -8.68
N LEU A 64 6.34 29.49 -9.89
CA LEU A 64 6.96 28.26 -10.38
C LEU A 64 8.48 28.37 -10.49
N SER A 65 8.98 29.55 -10.86
CA SER A 65 10.43 29.81 -10.89
C SER A 65 11.06 29.75 -9.51
N HIS A 66 10.37 30.23 -8.49
CA HIS A 66 10.85 30.13 -7.11
C HIS A 66 10.84 28.69 -6.59
N LEU A 67 9.76 27.93 -6.87
CA LEU A 67 9.59 26.57 -6.38
C LEU A 67 10.48 25.53 -7.10
N TYR A 68 10.73 25.72 -8.38
CA TYR A 68 11.35 24.72 -9.25
C TYR A 68 12.57 25.24 -10.04
N GLY A 69 13.01 26.47 -9.81
CA GLY A 69 14.10 27.12 -10.55
C GLY A 69 15.47 26.48 -10.36
N ASP A 70 15.65 25.65 -9.34
CA ASP A 70 16.88 24.85 -9.11
C ASP A 70 17.01 23.65 -10.06
N LYS A 71 15.94 23.30 -10.78
CA LYS A 71 16.00 22.25 -11.81
C LYS A 71 16.89 22.69 -12.98
N PRO A 72 17.55 21.73 -13.67
CA PRO A 72 18.26 22.01 -14.91
C PRO A 72 17.36 22.74 -15.92
N GLN A 73 17.91 23.69 -16.67
CA GLN A 73 17.14 24.50 -17.63
C GLN A 73 16.39 23.66 -18.69
N ALA A 74 16.94 22.49 -19.02
CA ALA A 74 16.33 21.51 -19.93
C ALA A 74 15.03 20.88 -19.37
N GLU A 75 14.85 20.87 -18.06
CA GLU A 75 13.65 20.37 -17.38
C GLU A 75 12.71 21.51 -16.98
N PHE A 76 13.25 22.63 -16.52
CA PHE A 76 12.46 23.77 -16.06
C PHE A 76 11.68 24.48 -17.18
N ARG A 77 12.30 24.68 -18.37
CA ARG A 77 11.60 25.31 -19.51
C ARG A 77 10.39 24.52 -20.01
N PRO A 78 10.46 23.17 -20.19
CA PRO A 78 9.27 22.36 -20.50
C PRO A 78 8.17 22.46 -19.44
N LEU A 79 8.52 22.48 -18.14
CA LEU A 79 7.57 22.65 -17.04
C LEU A 79 6.81 23.99 -17.17
N CYS A 80 7.51 25.10 -17.41
CA CYS A 80 6.85 26.40 -17.65
C CYS A 80 5.95 26.37 -18.89
N ALA A 81 6.41 25.75 -19.99
CA ALA A 81 5.62 25.61 -21.20
C ALA A 81 4.36 24.76 -21.02
N GLU A 82 4.44 23.71 -20.21
CA GLU A 82 3.30 22.87 -19.82
C GLU A 82 2.28 23.71 -19.03
N PHE A 83 2.72 24.45 -18.02
CA PHE A 83 1.85 25.33 -17.25
C PHE A 83 1.13 26.37 -18.13
N VAL A 84 1.84 26.99 -19.05
CA VAL A 84 1.24 27.98 -19.99
C VAL A 84 0.15 27.33 -20.84
N LYS A 85 0.34 26.11 -21.33
CA LYS A 85 -0.68 25.35 -22.06
C LYS A 85 -1.90 25.03 -21.21
N GLU A 86 -1.71 24.56 -19.98
CA GLU A 86 -2.82 24.28 -19.05
C GLU A 86 -3.58 25.55 -18.68
N PHE A 87 -2.86 26.64 -18.43
CA PHE A 87 -3.45 27.97 -18.21
C PHE A 87 -4.31 28.40 -19.42
N GLU A 88 -3.76 28.34 -20.63
CA GLU A 88 -4.46 28.72 -21.84
C GLU A 88 -5.70 27.86 -22.09
N ALA A 89 -5.59 26.55 -21.93
CA ALA A 89 -6.70 25.63 -22.08
C ALA A 89 -7.86 25.92 -21.11
N LYS A 90 -7.56 26.31 -19.86
CA LYS A 90 -8.58 26.62 -18.85
C LYS A 90 -9.11 28.03 -18.96
N MET A 91 -8.25 29.01 -19.25
CA MET A 91 -8.59 30.42 -19.29
C MET A 91 -9.15 30.87 -20.65
N GLY A 92 -8.76 30.21 -21.75
CA GLY A 92 -9.11 30.51 -23.13
C GLY A 92 -8.14 31.45 -23.85
N SER A 93 -7.15 32.01 -23.16
CA SER A 93 -6.09 32.87 -23.74
C SER A 93 -5.00 33.12 -22.70
N THR A 94 -3.82 33.52 -23.17
CA THR A 94 -2.73 34.09 -22.35
C THR A 94 -2.70 35.61 -22.36
N GLU A 95 -3.47 36.25 -23.26
CA GLU A 95 -3.47 37.69 -23.48
C GLU A 95 -4.43 38.42 -22.54
N CYS A 96 -3.91 39.47 -21.86
CA CYS A 96 -4.68 40.24 -20.88
C CYS A 96 -5.89 40.96 -21.54
N SER A 97 -5.74 41.51 -22.74
CA SER A 97 -6.84 42.14 -23.46
C SER A 97 -8.03 41.21 -23.70
N VAL A 98 -7.76 39.97 -24.09
CA VAL A 98 -8.78 38.93 -24.33
C VAL A 98 -9.43 38.51 -23.01
N LEU A 99 -8.63 38.21 -21.98
CA LEU A 99 -9.14 37.80 -20.66
C LEU A 99 -9.88 38.93 -19.95
N ALA A 100 -9.44 40.19 -20.09
CA ALA A 100 -10.15 41.32 -19.53
C ALA A 100 -11.52 41.52 -20.19
N ALA A 101 -11.64 41.33 -21.50
CA ALA A 101 -12.93 41.41 -22.19
C ALA A 101 -13.91 40.34 -21.66
N ARG A 102 -13.43 39.19 -21.22
CA ARG A 102 -14.24 38.08 -20.71
C ARG A 102 -14.56 38.16 -19.22
N TYR A 103 -13.62 38.60 -18.39
CA TYR A 103 -13.70 38.46 -16.94
C TYR A 103 -13.78 39.80 -16.18
N LYS A 104 -13.46 40.95 -16.82
CA LYS A 104 -13.41 42.23 -16.13
C LYS A 104 -14.80 42.86 -16.05
N THR A 105 -15.21 43.23 -14.83
CA THR A 105 -16.39 44.04 -14.60
C THR A 105 -16.00 45.33 -13.85
N PRO A 106 -16.84 46.38 -13.88
CA PRO A 106 -16.59 47.61 -13.12
C PRO A 106 -16.52 47.34 -11.61
N GLU A 107 -17.33 46.42 -11.10
CA GLU A 107 -17.49 46.12 -9.67
C GLU A 107 -16.38 45.19 -9.14
N THR A 108 -16.00 44.17 -9.92
CA THR A 108 -15.10 43.11 -9.46
C THR A 108 -13.74 43.11 -10.15
N ARG A 109 -13.52 44.00 -11.12
CA ARG A 109 -12.30 43.98 -11.93
C ARG A 109 -12.12 42.61 -12.59
N CYS A 110 -10.89 42.05 -12.63
CA CYS A 110 -10.59 40.70 -13.19
C CYS A 110 -10.64 39.58 -12.14
N THR A 111 -11.45 39.71 -11.09
CA THR A 111 -11.48 38.72 -10.00
C THR A 111 -11.76 37.29 -10.47
N GLY A 112 -12.68 37.14 -11.44
CA GLY A 112 -12.94 35.80 -12.01
C GLY A 112 -11.71 35.17 -12.66
N ALA A 113 -10.92 35.97 -13.39
CA ALA A 113 -9.67 35.49 -13.98
C ALA A 113 -8.61 35.18 -12.92
N VAL A 114 -8.49 36.01 -11.88
CA VAL A 114 -7.55 35.78 -10.75
C VAL A 114 -7.91 34.53 -9.97
N ALA A 115 -9.20 34.31 -9.70
CA ALA A 115 -9.69 33.13 -9.01
C ALA A 115 -9.40 31.83 -9.79
N LEU A 116 -9.76 31.82 -11.08
CA LEU A 116 -9.55 30.64 -11.93
C LEU A 116 -8.06 30.35 -12.16
N ALA A 117 -7.24 31.38 -12.31
CA ALA A 117 -5.79 31.24 -12.41
C ALA A 117 -5.17 30.64 -11.11
N GLY A 118 -5.73 31.00 -9.96
CA GLY A 118 -5.34 30.42 -8.67
C GLY A 118 -5.63 28.92 -8.58
N GLU A 119 -6.78 28.47 -9.10
CA GLU A 119 -7.11 27.05 -9.20
C GLU A 119 -6.13 26.30 -10.12
N VAL A 120 -5.81 26.86 -11.29
CA VAL A 120 -4.88 26.25 -12.25
C VAL A 120 -3.49 26.14 -11.65
N LEU A 121 -3.01 27.19 -10.97
CA LEU A 121 -1.68 27.18 -10.35
C LEU A 121 -1.59 26.19 -9.18
N ASP A 122 -2.59 26.17 -8.30
CA ASP A 122 -2.65 25.25 -7.14
C ASP A 122 -2.66 23.79 -7.62
N ALA A 123 -3.49 23.47 -8.63
CA ALA A 123 -3.57 22.15 -9.22
C ALA A 123 -2.25 21.73 -9.91
N PHE A 124 -1.60 22.66 -10.63
CA PHE A 124 -0.33 22.39 -11.30
C PHE A 124 0.80 22.12 -10.30
N ILE A 125 0.90 22.92 -9.22
CA ILE A 125 1.89 22.72 -8.15
C ILE A 125 1.65 21.37 -7.46
N ALA A 126 0.41 21.05 -7.11
CA ALA A 126 0.04 19.75 -6.53
C ALA A 126 0.47 18.57 -7.43
N LYS A 127 0.23 18.70 -8.75
CA LYS A 127 0.68 17.72 -9.76
C LYS A 127 2.20 17.55 -9.77
N GLN A 128 2.97 18.65 -9.75
CA GLN A 128 4.43 18.62 -9.76
C GLN A 128 5.02 18.03 -8.46
N ASN A 129 4.32 18.20 -7.34
CA ASN A 129 4.71 17.66 -6.05
C ASN A 129 4.27 16.19 -5.87
N GLY A 130 3.59 15.58 -6.85
CA GLY A 130 3.02 14.25 -6.74
C GLY A 130 1.81 14.18 -5.81
N GLU A 131 1.25 15.34 -5.44
CA GLU A 131 -0.02 15.43 -4.75
C GLU A 131 -1.14 15.18 -5.76
N VAL A 132 -2.00 14.20 -5.50
CA VAL A 132 -3.19 13.97 -6.34
C VAL A 132 -4.13 15.16 -6.13
N PRO A 133 -4.45 15.96 -7.16
CA PRO A 133 -5.43 17.04 -7.00
C PRO A 133 -6.72 16.45 -6.46
N ALA A 134 -7.29 17.07 -5.44
CA ALA A 134 -8.68 16.80 -5.09
C ALA A 134 -9.49 17.18 -6.33
N SER A 135 -10.05 16.22 -7.04
CA SER A 135 -10.92 16.50 -8.18
C SER A 135 -12.15 17.25 -7.66
N ASP A 136 -12.46 18.40 -8.23
CA ASP A 136 -13.67 19.18 -7.94
C ASP A 136 -14.96 18.46 -8.39
N GLU A 137 -14.87 17.22 -8.87
CA GLU A 137 -16.01 16.38 -9.21
C GLU A 137 -16.56 15.75 -7.92
N GLU A 138 -17.64 16.35 -7.43
CA GLU A 138 -18.44 15.79 -6.36
C GLU A 138 -18.91 14.36 -6.72
N CYS A 139 -18.80 13.42 -5.78
CA CYS A 139 -19.24 12.06 -6.02
C CYS A 139 -20.75 12.02 -6.29
N THR A 140 -21.13 11.56 -7.47
CA THR A 140 -22.53 11.40 -7.90
C THR A 140 -23.01 9.95 -7.81
N LEU A 141 -22.13 9.01 -7.41
CA LEU A 141 -22.41 7.57 -7.38
C LEU A 141 -23.25 7.18 -6.16
N ALA A 142 -24.17 6.25 -6.36
CA ALA A 142 -24.91 5.64 -5.27
C ALA A 142 -23.99 4.80 -4.37
N PRO A 143 -24.26 4.73 -3.04
CA PRO A 143 -23.46 3.92 -2.11
C PRO A 143 -23.35 2.44 -2.51
N GLU A 144 -24.38 1.90 -3.14
CA GLU A 144 -24.46 0.52 -3.65
C GLU A 144 -23.44 0.28 -4.76
N ASP A 145 -23.28 1.23 -5.67
CA ASP A 145 -22.32 1.18 -6.77
C ASP A 145 -20.88 1.22 -6.24
N ILE A 146 -20.60 2.12 -5.31
CA ILE A 146 -19.31 2.21 -4.63
C ILE A 146 -18.99 0.88 -3.92
N LYS A 147 -19.99 0.29 -3.24
CA LYS A 147 -19.84 -1.00 -2.57
C LYS A 147 -19.58 -2.14 -3.56
N ARG A 148 -20.30 -2.13 -4.70
CA ARG A 148 -20.15 -3.12 -5.78
C ARG A 148 -18.72 -3.11 -6.32
N VAL A 149 -18.24 -1.99 -6.80
CA VAL A 149 -16.89 -1.88 -7.39
C VAL A 149 -15.78 -2.07 -6.36
N LYS A 150 -16.02 -1.72 -5.08
CA LYS A 150 -15.11 -2.08 -4.00
C LYS A 150 -14.96 -3.59 -3.87
N GLY A 151 -16.01 -4.37 -4.07
CA GLY A 151 -15.96 -5.83 -4.11
C GLY A 151 -15.09 -6.38 -5.24
N MET A 152 -14.95 -5.61 -6.33
CA MET A 152 -14.15 -5.94 -7.52
C MET A 152 -12.68 -5.47 -7.40
N GLY A 153 -12.30 -4.80 -6.32
CA GLY A 153 -10.93 -4.31 -6.10
C GLY A 153 -10.72 -2.81 -6.31
N PHE A 154 -11.78 -2.05 -6.53
CA PHE A 154 -11.70 -0.61 -6.77
C PHE A 154 -12.01 0.19 -5.49
N LEU A 155 -11.03 0.97 -5.05
CA LEU A 155 -11.12 1.77 -3.84
C LEU A 155 -11.31 3.24 -4.22
N GLN A 156 -12.44 3.82 -3.81
CA GLN A 156 -12.82 5.18 -4.15
C GLN A 156 -11.81 6.22 -3.64
N HIS A 157 -11.47 7.19 -4.48
CA HIS A 157 -10.88 8.44 -4.04
C HIS A 157 -11.92 9.25 -3.28
N LYS A 158 -11.49 9.84 -2.15
CA LYS A 158 -12.40 10.53 -1.24
C LYS A 158 -13.27 11.57 -1.95
N GLY A 159 -14.58 11.36 -1.97
CA GLY A 159 -15.57 12.30 -2.46
C GLY A 159 -15.65 12.43 -3.99
N THR A 160 -15.09 11.50 -4.77
CA THR A 160 -15.06 11.58 -6.23
C THR A 160 -15.63 10.33 -6.90
N ASN A 161 -15.83 10.37 -8.23
CA ASN A 161 -16.16 9.21 -9.05
C ASN A 161 -14.93 8.41 -9.50
N LYS A 162 -13.74 8.70 -8.97
CA LYS A 162 -12.48 8.03 -9.33
C LYS A 162 -12.07 6.98 -8.30
N PHE A 163 -11.31 6.01 -8.76
CA PHE A 163 -10.94 4.83 -7.99
C PHE A 163 -9.48 4.45 -8.18
N ASN A 164 -8.93 3.80 -7.15
CA ASN A 164 -7.71 3.00 -7.26
C ASN A 164 -8.10 1.57 -7.59
N GLY A 165 -7.69 1.09 -8.77
CA GLY A 165 -7.91 -0.29 -9.21
C GLY A 165 -6.78 -1.20 -8.72
N ARG A 166 -7.11 -2.13 -7.82
CA ARG A 166 -6.14 -3.07 -7.24
C ARG A 166 -5.96 -4.29 -8.12
N ILE A 167 -4.75 -4.48 -8.63
CA ILE A 167 -4.32 -5.64 -9.41
C ILE A 167 -3.66 -6.66 -8.49
N ILE A 168 -4.06 -7.92 -8.60
CA ILE A 168 -3.52 -9.03 -7.81
C ILE A 168 -2.22 -9.49 -8.41
N THR A 169 -1.17 -9.54 -7.60
CA THR A 169 0.09 -10.16 -7.97
C THR A 169 0.20 -11.56 -7.39
N ARG A 170 0.97 -12.41 -8.02
CA ARG A 170 1.33 -13.72 -7.44
C ARG A 170 2.40 -13.49 -6.37
N ASN A 171 1.96 -13.31 -5.11
CA ASN A 171 2.84 -13.09 -3.94
C ASN A 171 3.92 -11.98 -4.14
N GLY A 172 3.59 -10.93 -4.89
CA GLY A 172 4.49 -9.81 -5.19
C GLY A 172 5.38 -10.00 -6.42
N ARG A 173 5.16 -11.07 -7.20
CA ARG A 173 5.86 -11.30 -8.47
C ARG A 173 5.00 -10.94 -9.64
N ILE A 174 5.57 -10.22 -10.58
CA ILE A 174 5.00 -9.92 -11.90
C ILE A 174 6.10 -10.03 -12.95
N THR A 175 5.74 -10.37 -14.16
CA THR A 175 6.67 -10.42 -15.30
C THR A 175 6.89 -9.02 -15.88
N ALA A 176 7.91 -8.88 -16.73
CA ALA A 176 8.14 -7.63 -17.45
C ALA A 176 6.97 -7.28 -18.39
N ASP A 177 6.33 -8.27 -19.01
CA ASP A 177 5.18 -8.06 -19.91
C ASP A 177 3.93 -7.66 -19.13
N GLU A 178 3.64 -8.31 -18.00
CA GLU A 178 2.58 -7.89 -17.08
C GLU A 178 2.81 -6.45 -16.59
N THR A 179 4.07 -6.07 -16.30
CA THR A 179 4.41 -4.71 -15.89
C THR A 179 4.12 -3.68 -16.98
N ARG A 180 4.45 -4.00 -18.25
CA ARG A 180 4.12 -3.13 -19.40
C ARG A 180 2.61 -2.98 -19.57
N ALA A 181 1.87 -4.08 -19.50
CA ALA A 181 0.41 -4.05 -19.60
C ALA A 181 -0.23 -3.20 -18.51
N ILE A 182 0.30 -3.24 -17.26
CA ILE A 182 -0.17 -2.38 -16.17
C ILE A 182 0.15 -0.91 -16.46
N ALA A 183 1.35 -0.61 -16.97
CA ALA A 183 1.76 0.74 -17.32
C ALA A 183 0.88 1.34 -18.44
N ASP A 184 0.59 0.56 -19.49
CA ASP A 184 -0.28 0.96 -20.59
C ASP A 184 -1.72 1.20 -20.10
N ALA A 185 -2.24 0.31 -19.23
CA ALA A 185 -3.56 0.47 -18.64
C ALA A 185 -3.63 1.69 -17.71
N ALA A 186 -2.58 1.98 -16.95
CA ALA A 186 -2.50 3.17 -16.10
C ALA A 186 -2.49 4.46 -16.90
N ALA A 187 -1.77 4.49 -18.02
CA ALA A 187 -1.72 5.65 -18.92
C ALA A 187 -3.06 5.87 -19.66
N LYS A 188 -3.79 4.79 -19.96
CA LYS A 188 -5.03 4.84 -20.76
C LYS A 188 -6.27 5.15 -19.91
N TYR A 189 -6.40 4.55 -18.74
CA TYR A 189 -7.63 4.58 -17.93
C TYR A 189 -7.44 5.27 -16.58
N GLY A 190 -6.21 5.48 -16.13
CA GLY A 190 -5.88 6.11 -14.86
C GLY A 190 -5.27 7.50 -15.05
N ASP A 191 -4.63 7.97 -13.99
CA ASP A 191 -3.87 9.23 -13.99
C ASP A 191 -2.38 9.05 -14.33
N GLY A 192 -1.99 7.87 -14.82
CA GLY A 192 -0.63 7.51 -15.16
C GLY A 192 0.23 7.01 -13.99
N HIS A 193 -0.33 6.94 -12.77
CA HIS A 193 0.41 6.52 -11.59
C HIS A 193 0.11 5.07 -11.21
N ILE A 194 1.17 4.37 -10.80
CA ILE A 194 1.14 3.00 -10.29
C ILE A 194 1.68 2.98 -8.88
N MET A 195 0.90 2.46 -7.93
CA MET A 195 1.26 2.39 -6.51
C MET A 195 1.58 0.96 -6.10
N LEU A 196 2.71 0.78 -5.41
CA LEU A 196 3.10 -0.49 -4.80
C LEU A 196 2.56 -0.55 -3.37
N THR A 197 1.68 -1.50 -3.10
CA THR A 197 1.08 -1.63 -1.77
C THR A 197 1.93 -2.46 -0.82
N THR A 198 1.76 -2.27 0.49
CA THR A 198 2.44 -3.07 1.52
C THR A 198 2.03 -4.55 1.52
N ARG A 199 0.98 -4.91 0.77
CA ARG A 199 0.54 -6.30 0.59
C ARG A 199 0.97 -6.90 -0.74
N LEU A 200 1.97 -6.29 -1.38
CA LEU A 200 2.55 -6.75 -2.63
C LEU A 200 1.53 -6.81 -3.78
N THR A 201 0.40 -6.12 -3.68
CA THR A 201 -0.49 -5.85 -4.79
C THR A 201 -0.14 -4.51 -5.42
N ILE A 202 -0.59 -4.28 -6.64
CA ILE A 202 -0.40 -3.02 -7.36
C ILE A 202 -1.75 -2.28 -7.39
N GLU A 203 -1.73 -0.96 -7.30
CA GLU A 203 -2.91 -0.14 -7.51
C GLU A 203 -2.61 0.88 -8.61
N VAL A 204 -3.54 0.99 -9.57
CA VAL A 204 -3.56 2.04 -10.58
C VAL A 204 -4.51 3.13 -10.11
N SER A 205 -4.02 4.37 -10.07
CA SER A 205 -4.75 5.52 -9.55
C SER A 205 -5.60 6.21 -10.63
N GLY A 206 -6.67 6.88 -10.20
CA GLY A 206 -7.42 7.81 -11.04
C GLY A 206 -8.41 7.21 -12.03
N ILE A 207 -8.76 5.93 -11.94
CA ILE A 207 -9.69 5.26 -12.86
C ILE A 207 -11.10 5.81 -12.64
N ASP A 208 -11.75 6.33 -13.68
CA ASP A 208 -13.15 6.74 -13.64
C ASP A 208 -14.08 5.54 -13.45
N TYR A 209 -15.20 5.75 -12.75
CA TYR A 209 -16.21 4.71 -12.53
C TYR A 209 -16.68 4.03 -13.82
N ASN A 210 -16.86 4.81 -14.88
CA ASN A 210 -17.35 4.33 -16.18
C ASN A 210 -16.29 3.50 -16.94
N ASP A 211 -15.01 3.65 -16.60
CA ASP A 211 -13.89 2.96 -17.24
C ASP A 211 -13.48 1.67 -16.53
N ILE A 212 -14.11 1.35 -15.37
CA ILE A 212 -13.73 0.19 -14.55
C ILE A 212 -13.76 -1.11 -15.35
N ASP A 213 -14.86 -1.37 -16.08
CA ASP A 213 -15.02 -2.62 -16.83
C ASP A 213 -14.01 -2.71 -17.99
N ALA A 214 -13.74 -1.58 -18.67
CA ALA A 214 -12.76 -1.49 -19.74
C ALA A 214 -11.33 -1.69 -19.21
N PHE A 215 -11.00 -1.12 -18.04
CA PHE A 215 -9.74 -1.34 -17.35
C PHE A 215 -9.55 -2.81 -16.98
N GLN A 216 -10.57 -3.46 -16.41
CA GLN A 216 -10.51 -4.89 -16.08
C GLN A 216 -10.27 -5.76 -17.32
N ALA A 217 -10.99 -5.45 -18.40
CA ALA A 217 -10.81 -6.17 -19.68
C ALA A 217 -9.39 -5.99 -20.25
N GLU A 218 -8.79 -4.81 -20.09
CA GLU A 218 -7.43 -4.53 -20.56
C GLU A 218 -6.39 -5.34 -19.79
N VAL A 219 -6.41 -5.29 -18.45
CA VAL A 219 -5.44 -6.03 -17.64
C VAL A 219 -5.63 -7.54 -17.72
N ALA A 220 -6.86 -8.01 -17.99
CA ALA A 220 -7.16 -9.42 -18.20
C ALA A 220 -6.48 -10.01 -19.45
N LYS A 221 -6.20 -9.21 -20.49
CA LYS A 221 -5.43 -9.64 -21.68
C LYS A 221 -4.03 -10.12 -21.32
N ALA A 222 -3.44 -9.58 -20.26
CA ALA A 222 -2.16 -10.00 -19.71
C ALA A 222 -2.27 -11.11 -18.63
N GLY A 223 -3.47 -11.69 -18.45
CA GLY A 223 -3.73 -12.70 -17.42
C GLY A 223 -3.79 -12.14 -16.01
N LEU A 224 -3.93 -10.82 -15.86
CA LEU A 224 -4.05 -10.15 -14.57
C LEU A 224 -5.52 -10.01 -14.17
N GLU A 225 -5.76 -9.97 -12.85
CA GLU A 225 -7.09 -9.80 -12.27
C GLU A 225 -7.09 -8.69 -11.21
N THR A 226 -8.24 -8.02 -11.06
CA THR A 226 -8.46 -7.06 -9.98
C THR A 226 -9.16 -7.74 -8.80
N GLY A 227 -8.99 -7.17 -7.57
CA GLY A 227 -9.65 -7.77 -6.41
C GLY A 227 -8.96 -7.47 -5.08
N GLY A 228 -8.97 -8.46 -4.19
CA GLY A 228 -8.25 -8.41 -2.92
C GLY A 228 -8.85 -7.46 -1.88
N THR A 229 -10.16 -7.21 -1.94
CA THR A 229 -10.91 -6.33 -1.04
C THR A 229 -12.02 -7.10 -0.30
N GLY A 230 -12.73 -6.45 0.61
CA GLY A 230 -13.87 -7.05 1.31
C GLY A 230 -13.53 -7.97 2.50
N SER A 231 -14.56 -8.58 3.06
CA SER A 231 -14.48 -9.53 4.19
C SER A 231 -14.26 -10.94 3.68
N LYS A 232 -13.09 -11.18 3.11
CA LYS A 232 -12.70 -12.42 2.41
C LYS A 232 -11.23 -12.73 2.68
N VAL A 233 -10.77 -13.88 2.21
CA VAL A 233 -9.33 -14.16 2.12
C VAL A 233 -8.68 -13.13 1.19
N ARG A 234 -7.60 -12.54 1.67
CA ARG A 234 -6.84 -11.51 0.94
C ARG A 234 -5.70 -12.12 0.14
N PRO A 235 -5.18 -11.42 -0.89
CA PRO A 235 -3.99 -11.86 -1.60
C PRO A 235 -2.88 -12.26 -0.65
N VAL A 236 -2.24 -13.40 -0.95
CA VAL A 236 -1.18 -13.96 -0.11
C VAL A 236 0.09 -13.13 -0.26
N VAL A 237 0.78 -12.91 0.83
CA VAL A 237 2.07 -12.18 0.86
C VAL A 237 3.18 -13.17 1.15
N SER A 238 4.28 -13.12 0.39
CA SER A 238 5.49 -13.86 0.70
C SER A 238 6.76 -13.02 0.58
N CYS A 239 7.81 -13.47 1.26
CA CYS A 239 9.15 -12.93 0.97
C CYS A 239 9.78 -13.69 -0.20
N LYS A 240 10.92 -13.16 -0.71
CA LYS A 240 11.72 -13.81 -1.76
C LYS A 240 12.51 -15.05 -1.27
N GLY A 241 11.97 -15.83 -0.33
CA GLY A 241 12.69 -16.93 0.34
C GLY A 241 13.29 -17.94 -0.60
N THR A 242 12.60 -18.27 -1.72
CA THR A 242 13.09 -19.17 -2.77
C THR A 242 14.49 -18.76 -3.31
N THR A 243 14.73 -17.47 -3.48
CA THR A 243 16.00 -16.94 -4.02
C THR A 243 16.90 -16.33 -2.95
N CYS A 244 16.50 -16.39 -1.68
CA CYS A 244 17.22 -15.79 -0.57
C CYS A 244 18.22 -16.77 0.03
N GLN A 245 19.46 -16.32 0.32
CA GLN A 245 20.48 -17.13 1.01
C GLN A 245 20.05 -17.69 2.37
N TYR A 246 19.00 -17.13 3.00
CA TYR A 246 18.45 -17.56 4.29
C TYR A 246 17.14 -18.33 4.14
N GLY A 247 16.63 -18.52 2.92
CA GLY A 247 15.40 -19.26 2.67
C GLY A 247 15.54 -20.71 3.05
N LEU A 248 14.55 -21.24 3.77
CA LEU A 248 14.53 -22.62 4.25
C LEU A 248 13.59 -23.52 3.44
N TYR A 249 12.79 -22.91 2.54
CA TYR A 249 11.89 -23.61 1.64
C TYR A 249 11.56 -22.71 0.43
N ASP A 250 10.95 -23.29 -0.59
CA ASP A 250 10.44 -22.57 -1.76
C ASP A 250 9.17 -21.80 -1.41
N THR A 251 9.36 -20.51 -1.04
CA THR A 251 8.25 -19.62 -0.69
C THR A 251 7.32 -19.33 -1.85
N TYR A 252 7.84 -19.32 -3.08
CA TYR A 252 7.02 -19.04 -4.27
C TYR A 252 6.09 -20.20 -4.58
N ALA A 253 6.60 -21.42 -4.64
CA ALA A 253 5.78 -22.61 -4.90
C ALA A 253 4.69 -22.79 -3.82
N LEU A 254 5.07 -22.64 -2.54
CA LEU A 254 4.11 -22.75 -1.44
C LEU A 254 3.01 -21.69 -1.53
N THR A 255 3.37 -20.43 -1.78
CA THR A 255 2.37 -19.34 -1.80
C THR A 255 1.53 -19.31 -3.07
N ASP A 256 2.04 -19.81 -4.21
CA ASP A 256 1.23 -20.02 -5.41
C ASP A 256 0.16 -21.10 -5.14
N GLU A 257 0.50 -22.16 -4.41
CA GLU A 257 -0.47 -23.19 -4.01
C GLU A 257 -1.50 -22.64 -3.01
N ILE A 258 -1.07 -21.87 -2.00
CA ILE A 258 -1.97 -21.19 -1.05
C ILE A 258 -2.91 -20.22 -1.78
N HIS A 259 -2.40 -19.46 -2.75
CA HIS A 259 -3.20 -18.55 -3.57
C HIS A 259 -4.28 -19.31 -4.33
N ASN A 260 -3.92 -20.40 -5.01
CA ASN A 260 -4.88 -21.19 -5.78
C ASN A 260 -5.91 -21.89 -4.87
N ARG A 261 -5.49 -22.52 -3.77
CA ARG A 261 -6.39 -23.25 -2.86
C ARG A 261 -7.30 -22.32 -2.05
N PHE A 262 -6.78 -21.18 -1.55
CA PHE A 262 -7.48 -20.38 -0.53
C PHE A 262 -7.84 -18.98 -0.97
N TYR A 263 -7.12 -18.33 -1.86
CA TYR A 263 -7.55 -17.05 -2.42
C TYR A 263 -8.59 -17.27 -3.53
N LYS A 264 -8.28 -18.09 -4.54
CA LYS A 264 -9.18 -18.31 -5.68
C LYS A 264 -10.40 -19.15 -5.31
N ASN A 265 -10.23 -20.30 -4.66
CA ASN A 265 -11.35 -21.19 -4.35
C ASN A 265 -12.27 -20.65 -3.23
N TYR A 266 -11.77 -19.75 -2.38
CA TYR A 266 -12.58 -19.07 -1.35
C TYR A 266 -12.99 -17.65 -1.76
N HIS A 267 -12.83 -17.29 -3.05
CA HIS A 267 -13.12 -15.93 -3.55
C HIS A 267 -14.55 -15.47 -3.24
N ASN A 268 -15.53 -16.37 -3.30
CA ASN A 268 -16.93 -16.09 -3.02
C ASN A 268 -17.34 -16.39 -1.57
N VAL A 269 -16.42 -16.84 -0.73
CA VAL A 269 -16.71 -17.17 0.67
C VAL A 269 -16.59 -15.92 1.53
N SER A 270 -17.73 -15.46 2.10
CA SER A 270 -17.75 -14.37 3.07
C SER A 270 -17.21 -14.83 4.42
N LEU A 271 -16.41 -13.99 5.05
CA LEU A 271 -15.85 -14.20 6.39
C LEU A 271 -16.33 -13.07 7.31
N PRO A 272 -16.26 -13.21 8.64
CA PRO A 272 -16.61 -12.14 9.58
C PRO A 272 -15.87 -10.83 9.31
N HIS A 273 -14.60 -10.91 8.87
CA HIS A 273 -13.76 -9.80 8.42
C HIS A 273 -12.72 -10.29 7.42
N LYS A 274 -11.88 -9.39 6.90
CA LYS A 274 -10.72 -9.74 6.04
C LYS A 274 -9.80 -10.75 6.74
N PHE A 275 -9.33 -11.74 5.99
CA PHE A 275 -8.38 -12.76 6.43
C PHE A 275 -7.07 -12.65 5.63
N LYS A 276 -5.97 -12.41 6.29
CA LYS A 276 -4.66 -12.15 5.69
C LYS A 276 -3.70 -13.30 5.95
N ILE A 277 -3.06 -13.81 4.88
CA ILE A 277 -2.04 -14.85 4.97
C ILE A 277 -0.70 -14.25 4.55
N ALA A 278 0.36 -14.56 5.32
CA ALA A 278 1.72 -14.19 4.96
C ALA A 278 2.70 -15.35 5.23
N ALA A 279 3.62 -15.58 4.28
CA ALA A 279 4.59 -16.66 4.33
C ALA A 279 6.04 -16.13 4.30
N GLY A 280 6.78 -16.32 5.38
CA GLY A 280 8.19 -15.97 5.52
C GLY A 280 9.10 -17.19 5.32
N GLY A 281 10.14 -17.08 4.50
CA GLY A 281 11.06 -18.17 4.18
C GLY A 281 11.95 -18.61 5.33
N CYS A 282 12.07 -17.80 6.40
CA CYS A 282 12.90 -18.10 7.57
C CYS A 282 12.55 -17.17 8.74
N PRO A 283 13.12 -17.38 9.95
CA PRO A 283 12.86 -16.55 11.13
C PRO A 283 13.35 -15.10 11.08
N ASN A 284 13.96 -14.64 9.98
CA ASN A 284 14.24 -13.21 9.79
C ASN A 284 12.96 -12.36 9.61
N ASN A 285 11.84 -13.00 9.36
CA ASN A 285 10.49 -12.39 9.45
C ASN A 285 10.26 -11.17 8.55
N CYS A 286 10.89 -11.12 7.36
CA CYS A 286 10.91 -9.95 6.48
C CYS A 286 9.52 -9.44 6.06
N VAL A 287 8.53 -10.33 5.88
CA VAL A 287 7.13 -9.99 5.57
C VAL A 287 6.23 -10.00 6.80
N LYS A 288 6.82 -10.09 7.98
CA LYS A 288 6.14 -10.04 9.28
C LYS A 288 4.93 -10.99 9.36
N PRO A 289 5.12 -12.32 9.15
CA PRO A 289 4.01 -13.27 9.13
C PRO A 289 3.17 -13.20 10.40
N ASN A 290 3.81 -13.04 11.56
CA ASN A 290 3.15 -12.94 12.87
C ASN A 290 2.27 -11.70 13.09
N LEU A 291 2.20 -10.78 12.12
CA LEU A 291 1.28 -9.64 12.11
C LEU A 291 0.13 -9.80 11.10
N ASN A 292 -0.08 -11.03 10.62
CA ASN A 292 -1.19 -11.39 9.75
C ASN A 292 -2.12 -12.36 10.46
N ASP A 293 -3.35 -12.50 10.00
CA ASP A 293 -4.34 -13.40 10.60
C ASP A 293 -3.80 -14.84 10.65
N LEU A 294 -3.09 -15.26 9.59
CA LEU A 294 -2.30 -16.48 9.55
C LEU A 294 -0.90 -16.20 9.02
N GLY A 295 0.11 -16.54 9.79
CA GLY A 295 1.53 -16.39 9.44
C GLY A 295 2.23 -17.74 9.35
N ILE A 296 2.99 -17.96 8.27
CA ILE A 296 3.81 -19.16 8.07
C ILE A 296 5.27 -18.74 8.10
N VAL A 297 6.09 -19.43 8.88
CA VAL A 297 7.52 -19.16 8.98
C VAL A 297 8.28 -20.46 8.77
N GLY A 298 9.16 -20.47 7.74
CA GLY A 298 10.08 -21.58 7.51
C GLY A 298 11.04 -21.75 8.68
N ALA A 299 11.26 -22.98 9.05
CA ALA A 299 12.08 -23.34 10.21
C ALA A 299 12.99 -24.53 9.90
N ARG A 300 14.17 -24.54 10.52
CA ARG A 300 15.12 -25.64 10.54
C ARG A 300 15.47 -25.95 11.99
N ARG A 301 14.78 -26.96 12.56
CA ARG A 301 14.96 -27.37 13.95
C ARG A 301 16.24 -28.18 14.10
N PRO A 302 17.22 -27.73 14.90
CA PRO A 302 18.45 -28.49 15.13
C PRO A 302 18.15 -29.71 16.00
N ILE A 303 18.84 -30.80 15.72
CA ILE A 303 18.83 -32.01 16.57
C ILE A 303 20.17 -32.05 17.31
N TYR A 304 20.12 -31.98 18.64
CA TYR A 304 21.31 -31.92 19.48
C TYR A 304 21.62 -33.29 20.07
N ASN A 305 22.84 -33.79 19.81
CA ASN A 305 23.40 -34.98 20.41
C ASN A 305 24.40 -34.60 21.52
N ALA A 306 23.98 -34.73 22.76
CA ALA A 306 24.76 -34.37 23.93
C ALA A 306 26.01 -35.25 24.13
N ASP A 307 26.01 -36.50 23.65
CA ASP A 307 27.14 -37.43 23.82
C ASP A 307 28.36 -36.99 23.03
N LEU A 308 28.15 -36.34 21.89
CA LEU A 308 29.22 -35.82 21.06
C LEU A 308 29.76 -34.44 21.56
N CYS A 309 29.06 -33.81 22.50
CA CYS A 309 29.48 -32.52 23.01
C CYS A 309 30.70 -32.60 23.93
N ARG A 310 31.75 -31.82 23.66
CA ARG A 310 33.01 -31.80 24.41
C ARG A 310 33.11 -30.63 25.41
N GLY A 311 32.08 -29.78 25.58
CA GLY A 311 32.08 -28.70 26.55
C GLY A 311 33.18 -27.65 26.29
N CYS A 312 33.38 -27.24 25.06
CA CYS A 312 34.47 -26.35 24.65
C CYS A 312 34.44 -25.01 25.38
N LYS A 313 35.60 -24.53 25.87
CA LYS A 313 35.75 -23.17 26.46
C LYS A 313 35.35 -22.05 25.49
N LYS A 314 35.49 -22.26 24.18
CA LYS A 314 35.01 -21.37 23.12
C LYS A 314 34.08 -22.17 22.20
N CYS A 315 32.81 -22.21 22.53
CA CYS A 315 31.84 -22.98 21.77
C CYS A 315 31.44 -22.24 20.49
N LYS A 316 31.60 -22.90 19.33
CA LYS A 316 31.22 -22.35 18.02
C LYS A 316 29.68 -22.19 17.92
N ILE A 317 28.88 -23.06 18.54
CA ILE A 317 27.43 -22.99 18.54
C ILE A 317 26.98 -21.75 19.31
N GLU A 318 27.52 -21.54 20.51
CA GLU A 318 27.22 -20.36 21.34
C GLU A 318 27.53 -19.05 20.61
N THR A 319 28.65 -18.95 19.93
CA THR A 319 29.03 -17.76 19.16
C THR A 319 28.22 -17.57 17.88
N THR A 320 27.68 -18.65 17.30
CA THR A 320 26.90 -18.62 16.05
C THR A 320 25.44 -18.30 16.29
N CYS A 321 24.88 -18.58 17.47
CA CYS A 321 23.49 -18.36 17.78
C CYS A 321 23.12 -16.88 17.76
N PRO A 322 22.29 -16.40 16.81
CA PRO A 322 21.99 -14.98 16.67
C PRO A 322 21.12 -14.41 17.80
N ILE A 323 20.36 -15.28 18.47
CA ILE A 323 19.49 -14.92 19.60
C ILE A 323 20.05 -15.34 20.96
N LYS A 324 21.29 -15.87 21.00
CA LYS A 324 22.08 -16.16 22.19
C LYS A 324 21.36 -17.05 23.24
N ILE A 325 20.61 -18.05 22.76
CA ILE A 325 19.88 -19.01 23.62
C ILE A 325 20.66 -20.29 23.91
N THR A 326 21.92 -20.37 23.46
CA THR A 326 22.80 -21.51 23.67
C THR A 326 23.94 -21.10 24.59
N LYS A 327 24.26 -21.92 25.58
CA LYS A 327 25.38 -21.74 26.52
C LYS A 327 26.01 -23.08 26.86
N VAL A 328 27.30 -23.06 27.18
CA VAL A 328 27.97 -24.20 27.79
C VAL A 328 27.82 -24.09 29.30
N VAL A 329 27.20 -25.09 29.91
CA VAL A 329 26.98 -25.18 31.36
C VAL A 329 27.46 -26.59 31.79
N ASP A 330 28.24 -26.67 32.82
CA ASP A 330 28.78 -27.93 33.38
C ASP A 330 29.41 -28.85 32.31
N GLY A 331 30.15 -28.24 31.38
CA GLY A 331 30.87 -29.01 30.35
C GLY A 331 29.98 -29.53 29.20
N LYS A 332 28.75 -29.14 29.10
CA LYS A 332 27.83 -29.50 28.02
C LYS A 332 27.13 -28.25 27.43
N LEU A 333 26.82 -28.31 26.16
CA LEU A 333 25.98 -27.30 25.51
C LEU A 333 24.55 -27.45 25.98
N VAL A 334 23.94 -26.38 26.46
CA VAL A 334 22.52 -26.24 26.75
C VAL A 334 21.89 -25.40 25.66
N LEU A 335 20.84 -25.90 25.06
CA LEU A 335 20.03 -25.22 24.05
C LEU A 335 18.61 -25.04 24.63
N ASP A 336 18.18 -23.79 24.83
CA ASP A 336 16.81 -23.51 25.26
C ASP A 336 15.84 -23.67 24.08
N GLU A 337 15.27 -24.85 23.94
CA GLU A 337 14.36 -25.17 22.84
C GLU A 337 13.09 -24.32 22.85
N THR A 338 12.65 -23.85 24.02
CA THR A 338 11.43 -23.01 24.15
C THR A 338 11.61 -21.63 23.54
N LYS A 339 12.84 -21.11 23.58
CA LYS A 339 13.21 -19.82 22.99
C LYS A 339 13.82 -19.94 21.58
N CYS A 340 14.11 -21.16 21.13
CA CYS A 340 14.71 -21.38 19.83
C CYS A 340 13.76 -20.98 18.70
N ASN A 341 14.21 -20.02 17.84
CA ASN A 341 13.44 -19.62 16.66
C ASN A 341 13.59 -20.58 15.47
N ASN A 342 14.39 -21.63 15.60
CA ASN A 342 14.63 -22.67 14.60
C ASN A 342 15.19 -22.12 13.28
N CYS A 343 16.18 -21.21 13.37
CA CYS A 343 16.84 -20.65 12.19
C CYS A 343 17.89 -21.59 11.56
N GLY A 344 18.27 -22.67 12.24
CA GLY A 344 19.21 -23.68 11.78
C GLY A 344 20.67 -23.24 11.65
N ARG A 345 21.03 -22.01 12.09
CA ARG A 345 22.41 -21.48 11.92
C ARG A 345 23.48 -22.27 12.68
N CYS A 346 23.09 -22.96 13.74
CA CYS A 346 23.99 -23.80 14.54
C CYS A 346 24.31 -25.16 13.89
N VAL A 347 23.49 -25.60 12.94
CA VAL A 347 23.63 -26.89 12.28
C VAL A 347 24.96 -26.93 11.50
N THR A 348 25.73 -28.01 11.62
CA THR A 348 27.07 -28.24 11.04
C THR A 348 28.14 -27.25 11.52
N LYS A 349 27.95 -26.53 12.62
CA LYS A 349 28.96 -25.58 13.14
C LYS A 349 29.83 -26.16 14.23
N CYS A 350 29.42 -27.27 14.85
CA CYS A 350 30.21 -27.94 15.84
C CYS A 350 31.32 -28.82 15.18
N PRO A 351 32.61 -28.64 15.50
CA PRO A 351 33.65 -29.49 14.96
C PRO A 351 33.61 -30.91 15.51
N PHE A 352 32.81 -31.18 16.53
CA PHE A 352 32.58 -32.49 17.12
C PHE A 352 31.22 -33.09 16.74
N HIS A 353 30.55 -32.48 15.75
CA HIS A 353 29.32 -33.00 15.14
C HIS A 353 28.11 -33.16 16.08
N CYS A 354 28.05 -32.39 17.19
CA CYS A 354 26.94 -32.50 18.13
C CYS A 354 25.61 -31.89 17.66
N ILE A 355 25.62 -31.11 16.57
CA ILE A 355 24.43 -30.56 15.88
C ILE A 355 24.67 -30.63 14.37
N ASP A 356 24.62 -31.80 13.78
CA ASP A 356 24.76 -31.95 12.31
C ASP A 356 23.41 -32.29 11.68
N GLU A 357 22.53 -32.88 12.43
CA GLU A 357 21.18 -33.21 11.97
C GLU A 357 20.18 -32.08 12.26
N SER A 358 19.15 -32.00 11.46
CA SER A 358 18.09 -31.01 11.58
C SER A 358 16.84 -31.43 10.82
N GLU A 359 15.71 -30.95 11.28
CA GLU A 359 14.44 -31.16 10.64
C GLU A 359 13.96 -29.84 10.01
N TYR A 360 13.62 -29.88 8.74
CA TYR A 360 13.00 -28.75 8.02
C TYR A 360 11.49 -28.80 8.16
N GLY A 361 10.86 -27.62 8.24
CA GLY A 361 9.41 -27.53 8.35
C GLY A 361 8.95 -26.10 8.48
N TRP A 362 7.74 -25.95 9.00
CA TRP A 362 7.07 -24.66 9.14
C TRP A 362 6.51 -24.49 10.55
N LYS A 363 6.46 -23.24 10.99
CA LYS A 363 5.70 -22.79 12.16
C LYS A 363 4.52 -21.95 11.67
N ILE A 364 3.34 -22.17 12.26
CA ILE A 364 2.14 -21.36 11.99
C ILE A 364 1.89 -20.43 13.17
N TYR A 365 1.58 -19.20 12.88
CA TYR A 365 1.11 -18.17 13.81
C TYR A 365 -0.31 -17.79 13.44
N VAL A 366 -1.21 -17.70 14.41
CA VAL A 366 -2.62 -17.32 14.21
C VAL A 366 -3.02 -16.12 15.05
N GLY A 367 -3.93 -15.29 14.55
CA GLY A 367 -4.46 -14.14 15.27
C GLY A 367 -3.57 -12.89 15.23
N GLY A 368 -2.60 -12.80 14.32
CA GLY A 368 -1.83 -11.59 14.12
C GLY A 368 -2.65 -10.48 13.44
N ARG A 369 -2.33 -9.23 13.77
CA ARG A 369 -3.01 -8.07 13.21
C ARG A 369 -2.15 -6.81 13.31
N TRP A 370 -2.20 -5.98 12.27
CA TRP A 370 -1.55 -4.68 12.23
C TRP A 370 -2.51 -3.61 11.74
N GLY A 371 -2.58 -2.49 12.44
CA GLY A 371 -3.46 -1.36 12.14
C GLY A 371 -3.73 -0.51 13.38
N LYS A 372 -4.94 0.03 13.51
CA LYS A 372 -5.35 0.82 14.70
C LYS A 372 -5.15 0.03 16.00
N ASN A 373 -5.41 -1.26 15.96
CA ASN A 373 -5.07 -2.20 17.04
C ASN A 373 -4.00 -3.16 16.52
N VAL A 374 -3.02 -3.48 17.34
CA VAL A 374 -1.91 -4.39 17.03
C VAL A 374 -2.05 -5.63 17.90
N ALA A 375 -1.90 -6.80 17.27
CA ALA A 375 -1.78 -8.07 17.97
C ALA A 375 -0.70 -8.92 17.29
N HIS A 376 0.16 -9.56 18.07
CA HIS A 376 1.08 -10.56 17.57
C HIS A 376 0.38 -11.91 17.52
N GLY A 377 0.47 -12.59 16.36
CA GLY A 377 -0.03 -13.95 16.23
C GLY A 377 0.68 -14.89 17.21
N ARG A 378 -0.10 -15.77 17.82
CA ARG A 378 0.40 -16.84 18.68
C ARG A 378 0.81 -18.04 17.83
N MET A 379 1.94 -18.64 18.17
CA MET A 379 2.47 -19.82 17.49
C MET A 379 1.68 -21.05 17.91
N LEU A 380 1.21 -21.84 16.94
CA LEU A 380 0.65 -23.17 17.23
C LEU A 380 1.76 -24.10 17.76
N SER A 381 1.41 -24.97 18.68
CA SER A 381 2.34 -25.91 19.34
C SER A 381 2.96 -26.92 18.37
N LYS A 382 2.27 -27.21 17.25
CA LYS A 382 2.68 -28.17 16.23
C LYS A 382 3.80 -27.61 15.34
N PHE A 383 4.84 -28.43 15.12
CA PHE A 383 5.83 -28.20 14.07
C PHE A 383 5.42 -28.99 12.83
N PHE A 384 5.29 -28.32 11.70
CA PHE A 384 4.77 -28.91 10.46
C PHE A 384 5.92 -29.37 9.57
N THR A 385 6.00 -30.64 9.24
CA THR A 385 6.98 -31.23 8.32
C THR A 385 6.33 -31.72 7.02
N ASP A 386 5.03 -31.97 7.06
CA ASP A 386 4.21 -32.35 5.92
C ASP A 386 3.46 -31.16 5.33
N LYS A 387 3.52 -30.99 3.99
CA LYS A 387 2.91 -29.87 3.29
C LYS A 387 1.38 -29.94 3.30
N GLU A 388 0.80 -31.14 3.16
CA GLU A 388 -0.67 -31.25 3.16
C GLU A 388 -1.24 -31.01 4.55
N ASP A 389 -0.56 -31.42 5.60
CA ASP A 389 -0.94 -31.07 6.96
C ASP A 389 -0.87 -29.55 7.22
N LEU A 390 0.15 -28.87 6.68
CA LEU A 390 0.22 -27.40 6.66
C LEU A 390 -0.99 -26.79 5.94
N MET A 391 -1.30 -27.25 4.70
CA MET A 391 -2.42 -26.75 3.92
C MET A 391 -3.76 -26.99 4.59
N ASN A 392 -3.97 -28.17 5.14
CA ASN A 392 -5.17 -28.52 5.91
C ASN A 392 -5.33 -27.61 7.14
N THR A 393 -4.22 -27.23 7.80
CA THR A 393 -4.29 -26.35 8.98
C THR A 393 -4.60 -24.89 8.56
N ILE A 394 -4.14 -24.44 7.38
CA ILE A 394 -4.57 -23.15 6.81
C ILE A 394 -6.08 -23.16 6.58
N GLU A 395 -6.61 -24.21 5.93
CA GLU A 395 -8.04 -24.35 5.67
C GLU A 395 -8.86 -24.40 6.97
N LYS A 396 -8.43 -25.22 7.94
CA LYS A 396 -9.05 -25.30 9.26
C LYS A 396 -9.10 -23.94 9.95
N THR A 397 -8.05 -23.12 9.83
CA THR A 397 -8.04 -21.77 10.41
C THR A 397 -9.05 -20.83 9.73
N ILE A 398 -9.23 -20.94 8.42
CA ILE A 398 -10.26 -20.18 7.68
C ILE A 398 -11.66 -20.63 8.11
N LEU A 399 -11.90 -21.95 8.20
CA LEU A 399 -13.17 -22.53 8.63
C LEU A 399 -13.49 -22.17 10.09
N PHE A 400 -12.50 -22.25 10.99
CA PHE A 400 -12.63 -21.79 12.37
C PHE A 400 -13.08 -20.33 12.44
N PHE A 401 -12.43 -19.45 11.67
CA PHE A 401 -12.80 -18.03 11.66
C PHE A 401 -14.20 -17.81 11.11
N ARG A 402 -14.62 -18.60 10.11
CA ARG A 402 -15.94 -18.51 9.53
C ARG A 402 -17.05 -18.99 10.49
N SER A 403 -16.81 -20.08 11.22
CA SER A 403 -17.80 -20.66 12.15
C SER A 403 -17.90 -19.89 13.47
N GLU A 404 -16.76 -19.47 14.01
CA GLU A 404 -16.68 -18.91 15.37
C GLU A 404 -16.65 -17.38 15.39
N GLY A 405 -16.28 -16.71 14.29
CA GLY A 405 -16.13 -15.26 14.24
C GLY A 405 -17.47 -14.55 14.17
N ILE A 406 -17.60 -13.48 14.90
CA ILE A 406 -18.77 -12.57 14.87
C ILE A 406 -18.54 -11.50 13.80
N PRO A 407 -19.59 -11.04 13.08
CA PRO A 407 -19.44 -9.99 12.06
C PRO A 407 -18.70 -8.74 12.57
N GLY A 408 -17.60 -8.39 11.90
CA GLY A 408 -16.71 -7.28 12.28
C GLY A 408 -15.52 -7.65 13.15
N GLU A 409 -15.52 -8.83 13.78
CA GLU A 409 -14.33 -9.34 14.50
C GLU A 409 -13.19 -9.68 13.53
N ARG A 410 -11.95 -9.40 13.96
CA ARG A 410 -10.76 -9.99 13.35
C ARG A 410 -10.48 -11.34 13.99
N LEU A 411 -9.74 -12.20 13.30
CA LEU A 411 -9.36 -13.51 13.86
C LEU A 411 -8.70 -13.38 15.25
N SER A 412 -7.91 -12.32 15.49
CA SER A 412 -7.35 -12.03 16.82
C SER A 412 -8.43 -11.89 17.90
N ASP A 413 -9.49 -11.15 17.59
CA ASP A 413 -10.57 -10.87 18.53
C ASP A 413 -11.38 -12.16 18.82
N THR A 414 -11.62 -12.97 17.77
CA THR A 414 -12.27 -14.29 17.89
C THR A 414 -11.45 -15.24 18.79
N ILE A 415 -10.13 -15.31 18.57
CA ILE A 415 -9.24 -16.15 19.38
C ILE A 415 -9.20 -15.67 20.84
N GLU A 416 -9.13 -14.36 21.08
CA GLU A 416 -9.12 -13.84 22.46
C GLU A 416 -10.46 -14.11 23.18
N ARG A 417 -11.59 -14.00 22.49
CA ARG A 417 -12.92 -14.30 23.04
C ARG A 417 -13.10 -15.77 23.41
N ILE A 418 -12.58 -16.69 22.59
CA ILE A 418 -12.72 -18.15 22.78
C ILE A 418 -11.67 -18.67 23.76
N GLY A 419 -10.52 -18.03 23.82
CA GLY A 419 -9.30 -18.51 24.48
C GLY A 419 -8.39 -19.29 23.52
N PHE A 420 -7.08 -19.00 23.58
CA PHE A 420 -6.12 -19.54 22.62
C PHE A 420 -6.02 -21.07 22.64
N GLU A 421 -5.96 -21.65 23.80
CA GLU A 421 -5.81 -23.11 23.99
C GLU A 421 -6.99 -23.87 23.36
N LYS A 422 -8.22 -23.34 23.53
CA LYS A 422 -9.42 -23.89 22.90
C LYS A 422 -9.42 -23.67 21.39
N ALA A 423 -9.07 -22.46 20.93
CA ALA A 423 -8.96 -22.16 19.51
C ALA A 423 -7.90 -23.03 18.82
N GLU A 424 -6.74 -23.23 19.45
CA GLU A 424 -5.68 -24.09 18.94
C GLU A 424 -6.15 -25.55 18.85
N ALA A 425 -6.79 -26.07 19.89
CA ALA A 425 -7.32 -27.44 19.89
C ALA A 425 -8.32 -27.66 18.74
N MET A 426 -9.21 -26.69 18.49
CA MET A 426 -10.15 -26.75 17.37
C MET A 426 -9.42 -26.69 16.00
N ILE A 427 -8.45 -25.79 15.83
CA ILE A 427 -7.68 -25.65 14.59
C ILE A 427 -6.83 -26.90 14.31
N LEU A 428 -6.29 -27.57 15.33
CA LEU A 428 -5.46 -28.75 15.15
C LEU A 428 -6.28 -30.03 15.00
N SER A 429 -7.56 -30.06 15.41
CA SER A 429 -8.46 -31.19 15.19
C SER A 429 -8.86 -31.34 13.72
N ASN A 430 -9.48 -32.45 13.33
CA ASN A 430 -10.03 -32.62 11.97
C ASN A 430 -11.52 -32.27 11.87
N GLU A 431 -12.18 -31.98 12.98
CA GLU A 431 -13.61 -31.69 13.06
C GLU A 431 -14.05 -30.58 12.08
N LEU A 432 -13.23 -29.50 11.94
CA LEU A 432 -13.53 -28.40 11.04
C LEU A 432 -13.54 -28.81 9.55
N LEU A 433 -12.69 -29.76 9.15
CA LEU A 433 -12.70 -30.30 7.79
C LEU A 433 -13.89 -31.24 7.57
N GLU A 434 -14.25 -32.05 8.55
CA GLU A 434 -15.41 -32.94 8.49
C GLU A 434 -16.71 -32.11 8.36
N ARG A 435 -16.79 -30.96 9.03
CA ARG A 435 -17.92 -30.03 8.99
C ARG A 435 -17.80 -28.96 7.89
N LYS A 436 -16.85 -29.09 6.98
CA LYS A 436 -16.56 -28.05 5.97
C LYS A 436 -17.81 -27.65 5.17
N ALA A 437 -18.60 -28.61 4.69
CA ALA A 437 -19.80 -28.34 3.91
C ALA A 437 -20.85 -27.55 4.72
N GLU A 438 -21.07 -27.93 5.96
CA GLU A 438 -21.95 -27.22 6.91
C GLU A 438 -21.45 -25.79 7.13
N ILE A 439 -20.16 -25.61 7.47
CA ILE A 439 -19.58 -24.30 7.75
C ILE A 439 -19.65 -23.38 6.52
N LEU A 440 -19.38 -23.90 5.33
CA LEU A 440 -19.47 -23.11 4.08
C LEU A 440 -20.92 -22.76 3.72
N GLY A 441 -21.91 -23.53 4.18
CA GLY A 441 -23.34 -23.25 4.04
C GLY A 441 -23.89 -22.18 4.98
N LEU A 442 -23.16 -21.76 6.01
CA LEU A 442 -23.59 -20.73 6.95
C LEU A 442 -23.79 -19.38 6.23
N THR A 443 -24.80 -18.62 6.61
CA THR A 443 -24.97 -17.21 6.19
C THR A 443 -24.09 -16.33 7.06
N VAL A 444 -22.99 -15.84 6.50
CA VAL A 444 -22.06 -14.94 7.19
C VAL A 444 -22.11 -13.55 6.60
N VAL A 445 -22.50 -12.58 7.42
CA VAL A 445 -22.45 -11.15 7.05
C VAL A 445 -21.07 -10.62 7.43
N GLY A 446 -20.29 -10.21 6.42
CA GLY A 446 -19.00 -9.62 6.66
C GLY A 446 -19.11 -8.22 7.27
N GLY A 447 -18.25 -7.93 8.25
CA GLY A 447 -18.13 -6.59 8.82
C GLY A 447 -17.59 -5.55 7.81
N ALA A 448 -17.75 -4.27 8.13
CA ALA A 448 -17.20 -3.18 7.32
C ALA A 448 -15.66 -3.30 7.22
N THR A 449 -15.13 -3.27 6.00
CA THR A 449 -13.69 -3.31 5.74
C THR A 449 -13.27 -2.07 4.95
N CYS A 450 -12.07 -1.63 5.22
CA CYS A 450 -11.43 -0.62 4.35
C CYS A 450 -11.08 -1.27 3.02
#